data_2905cfbbe86df3102d84587820ab4706
#
_entry.id   2905cfbbe86df3102d84587820ab4706
#
_cell.length_a   1.000
_cell.length_b   1.000
_cell.length_c   1.000
_cell.angle_alpha   90.00
_cell.angle_beta   90.00
_cell.angle_gamma   90.00
#
_symmetry.space_group_name_H-M   'P 1'
#
loop_
_entity.id
_entity.type
_entity.pdbx_description
1 polymer ?
#
loop_
_entity_poly.entity_id
_entity_poly.type
_entity_poly.pdbx_seq_one_letter_code
_entity_poly.pdbx_strand_id
1 'polypeptide(L)'
;MIKLQEYGKCVLLNGRNKGRGVVLRTLVLMSCILLGSLLHAQNNPYGIKDQLYPLYNNAYKKRTTDEGLVLAKQLYDNAVRLNDGKAQCLALSIPMLYYFYADDKEGEFLKAVKAMQDKALATGYRQYYYFGIANTVNYFLSKNRHLEVYKYVLELEAETRSKNDMLGLFYGLTCLSQVYTAFLEFGSSNKMLEEALNVGNTYLHDQDMATVYRKMSDNYSFMFDYKRMEEAAEEGFRIAKTQSTRKLLLFNAVFAEMKLGKYDEAREHCKQYIKMYNVDKNAAKMVPADKQMCVMWEILDGNYDEARRRIRNSLHMNRDSLRLEMMCSEAMCDYKSLAQQKKYFYRTWLREKDFFNTHELAKFNAAFVNRKNEIENINLMLNRQLLQNQTRQTEIDNTNLALANSQLSLRNSSLELGRMRTRTQMMHLQYSNKKLEADRLKIKIADQRAKHETQKVRVGLVATAMLFILVLLLWYLRFHRKVTKRLNETHAQLERNHEELVEARDRAEAANRVKTTLIQSMNCNVKESLDSITGFAMLIADSHINYTKEQKAEFYKHILKNTEQLLGVVNNVLKEAQKK
;
A
#
# COMPACT_ATOMS: atom_id res chain seq x y z
N MET A 1 -26.93 12.08 -31.74
CA MET A 1 -26.52 12.79 -32.97
C MET A 1 -27.62 12.82 -34.02
N ILE A 2 -28.32 11.74 -34.33
CA ILE A 2 -29.39 11.70 -35.40
C ILE A 2 -30.61 12.59 -35.07
N LYS A 3 -31.05 12.72 -33.82
CA LYS A 3 -32.16 13.58 -33.42
C LYS A 3 -31.88 15.09 -33.44
N LEU A 4 -30.61 15.49 -33.37
CA LEU A 4 -30.21 16.92 -33.45
C LEU A 4 -30.10 17.41 -34.90
N GLN A 5 -29.92 16.51 -35.88
CA GLN A 5 -29.92 16.87 -37.31
C GLN A 5 -31.32 17.15 -37.85
N GLU A 6 -32.36 16.51 -37.29
CA GLU A 6 -33.76 16.78 -37.70
C GLU A 6 -34.27 18.11 -37.12
N TYR A 7 -33.85 18.52 -35.92
CA TYR A 7 -34.24 19.82 -35.36
C TYR A 7 -33.61 20.99 -36.12
N GLY A 8 -32.41 20.82 -36.69
CA GLY A 8 -31.77 21.82 -37.53
C GLY A 8 -32.42 22.03 -38.89
N LYS A 9 -33.16 21.06 -39.41
CA LYS A 9 -33.88 21.17 -40.69
C LYS A 9 -35.24 21.89 -40.56
N CYS A 10 -35.89 21.81 -39.41
CA CYS A 10 -37.19 22.51 -39.18
C CYS A 10 -37.07 24.01 -38.98
N VAL A 11 -35.91 24.53 -38.53
CA VAL A 11 -35.69 25.96 -38.28
C VAL A 11 -35.26 26.72 -39.56
N LEU A 12 -34.96 26.01 -40.64
CA LEU A 12 -34.44 26.60 -41.89
C LEU A 12 -35.52 26.98 -42.93
N LEU A 13 -36.82 26.78 -42.64
CA LEU A 13 -37.90 26.96 -43.64
C LEU A 13 -38.81 28.15 -43.41
N ASN A 14 -38.58 29.04 -42.43
CA ASN A 14 -39.44 30.23 -42.31
C ASN A 14 -38.62 31.49 -41.95
N GLY A 15 -38.58 32.45 -42.85
CA GLY A 15 -38.51 33.86 -42.51
C GLY A 15 -37.38 34.67 -43.11
N ARG A 16 -37.74 35.48 -44.06
CA ARG A 16 -37.00 36.65 -44.55
C ARG A 16 -36.54 37.59 -43.42
N ASN A 17 -35.27 37.48 -43.04
CA ASN A 17 -34.52 38.59 -42.43
C ASN A 17 -33.04 38.27 -42.44
N LYS A 18 -32.31 38.75 -43.45
CA LYS A 18 -30.90 38.44 -43.73
C LYS A 18 -29.93 38.86 -42.60
N GLY A 19 -30.24 39.79 -41.74
CA GLY A 19 -29.35 40.23 -40.65
C GLY A 19 -29.49 39.44 -39.36
N ARG A 20 -30.71 39.01 -38.98
CA ARG A 20 -30.94 38.20 -37.74
C ARG A 20 -30.52 36.74 -37.88
N GLY A 21 -30.54 36.19 -39.10
CA GLY A 21 -30.15 34.82 -39.37
C GLY A 21 -28.64 34.56 -39.24
N VAL A 22 -27.79 35.56 -39.51
CA VAL A 22 -26.34 35.42 -39.35
C VAL A 22 -25.95 35.47 -37.87
N VAL A 23 -26.54 36.39 -37.08
CA VAL A 23 -26.30 36.49 -35.63
C VAL A 23 -26.78 35.23 -34.90
N LEU A 24 -27.94 34.68 -35.28
CA LEU A 24 -28.46 33.44 -34.69
C LEU A 24 -27.62 32.22 -35.06
N ARG A 25 -27.11 32.17 -36.31
CA ARG A 25 -26.19 31.11 -36.75
C ARG A 25 -24.81 31.16 -36.04
N THR A 26 -24.27 32.37 -35.84
CA THR A 26 -23.04 32.54 -35.07
C THR A 26 -23.24 32.24 -33.59
N LEU A 27 -24.36 32.60 -32.98
CA LEU A 27 -24.70 32.25 -31.60
C LEU A 27 -24.92 30.74 -31.42
N VAL A 28 -25.60 30.07 -32.34
CA VAL A 28 -25.79 28.61 -32.32
C VAL A 28 -24.47 27.89 -32.58
N LEU A 29 -23.62 28.35 -33.49
CA LEU A 29 -22.27 27.81 -33.70
C LEU A 29 -21.37 28.06 -32.48
N MET A 30 -21.40 29.24 -31.86
CA MET A 30 -20.67 29.51 -30.62
C MET A 30 -21.21 28.69 -29.46
N SER A 31 -22.53 28.50 -29.33
CA SER A 31 -23.09 27.64 -28.28
C SER A 31 -22.77 26.15 -28.51
N CYS A 32 -22.74 25.69 -29.76
CA CYS A 32 -22.30 24.33 -30.10
C CYS A 32 -20.79 24.12 -29.86
N ILE A 33 -19.97 25.14 -30.13
CA ILE A 33 -18.53 25.12 -29.84
C ILE A 33 -18.29 25.18 -28.31
N LEU A 34 -19.04 26.03 -27.58
CA LEU A 34 -18.99 26.10 -26.11
C LEU A 34 -19.51 24.83 -25.44
N LEU A 35 -20.64 24.25 -25.93
CA LEU A 35 -21.12 22.95 -25.45
C LEU A 35 -20.17 21.81 -25.83
N GLY A 36 -19.57 21.84 -27.00
CA GLY A 36 -18.54 20.88 -27.40
C GLY A 36 -17.28 20.99 -26.53
N SER A 37 -16.84 22.20 -26.20
CA SER A 37 -15.70 22.41 -25.30
C SER A 37 -16.04 22.05 -23.83
N LEU A 38 -17.24 22.32 -23.36
CA LEU A 38 -17.72 21.90 -22.04
C LEU A 38 -17.89 20.38 -21.92
N LEU A 39 -18.31 19.69 -22.99
CA LEU A 39 -18.39 18.22 -23.03
C LEU A 39 -16.99 17.58 -23.14
N HIS A 40 -15.98 18.26 -23.70
CA HIS A 40 -14.59 17.77 -23.74
C HIS A 40 -13.83 18.07 -22.45
N ALA A 41 -14.20 19.12 -21.70
CA ALA A 41 -13.55 19.49 -20.44
C ALA A 41 -13.81 18.50 -19.28
N GLN A 42 -14.79 17.60 -19.42
CA GLN A 42 -15.18 16.69 -18.34
C GLN A 42 -14.39 15.38 -18.26
N ASN A 43 -13.40 15.10 -19.11
CA ASN A 43 -12.80 13.76 -19.21
C ASN A 43 -11.27 13.68 -19.14
N ASN A 44 -10.58 14.72 -18.68
CA ASN A 44 -9.12 14.71 -18.52
C ASN A 44 -8.70 14.70 -17.04
N PRO A 45 -8.71 13.53 -16.37
CA PRO A 45 -8.43 13.42 -14.94
C PRO A 45 -6.96 13.67 -14.59
N TYR A 46 -6.09 13.71 -15.60
CA TYR A 46 -4.65 13.88 -15.40
C TYR A 46 -4.20 15.32 -15.36
N GLY A 47 -5.05 16.29 -15.78
CA GLY A 47 -4.74 17.71 -15.79
C GLY A 47 -3.54 18.05 -16.68
N ILE A 48 -3.40 17.38 -17.81
CA ILE A 48 -2.52 17.71 -18.93
C ILE A 48 -3.29 18.54 -19.96
N LYS A 49 -2.61 19.09 -20.97
CA LYS A 49 -3.31 19.80 -22.03
C LYS A 49 -4.27 18.89 -22.78
N ASP A 50 -5.51 19.32 -22.98
CA ASP A 50 -6.60 18.49 -23.52
C ASP A 50 -6.28 17.86 -24.87
N GLN A 51 -5.54 18.56 -25.72
CA GLN A 51 -5.06 18.05 -27.01
C GLN A 51 -4.09 16.85 -26.88
N LEU A 52 -3.44 16.67 -25.73
CA LEU A 52 -2.53 15.56 -25.46
C LEU A 52 -3.25 14.34 -24.87
N TYR A 53 -4.41 14.57 -24.23
CA TYR A 53 -5.11 13.51 -23.51
C TYR A 53 -5.54 12.33 -24.40
N PRO A 54 -6.11 12.52 -25.62
CA PRO A 54 -6.46 11.39 -26.49
C PRO A 54 -5.23 10.54 -26.87
N LEU A 55 -4.09 11.18 -27.13
CA LEU A 55 -2.84 10.50 -27.47
C LEU A 55 -2.32 9.71 -26.26
N TYR A 56 -2.33 10.33 -25.06
CA TYR A 56 -1.98 9.63 -23.83
C TYR A 56 -2.87 8.43 -23.59
N ASN A 57 -4.19 8.58 -23.69
CA ASN A 57 -5.14 7.49 -23.46
C ASN A 57 -4.94 6.33 -24.44
N ASN A 58 -4.63 6.61 -25.70
CA ASN A 58 -4.30 5.59 -26.69
C ASN A 58 -2.96 4.89 -26.36
N ALA A 59 -1.93 5.65 -26.06
CA ALA A 59 -0.62 5.11 -25.64
C ALA A 59 -0.76 4.23 -24.39
N TYR A 60 -1.51 4.69 -23.40
CA TYR A 60 -1.75 3.94 -22.16
C TYR A 60 -2.53 2.65 -22.38
N LYS A 61 -3.54 2.65 -23.25
CA LYS A 61 -4.27 1.42 -23.63
C LYS A 61 -3.37 0.38 -24.29
N LYS A 62 -2.39 0.84 -25.08
CA LYS A 62 -1.43 -0.01 -25.80
C LYS A 62 -0.08 -0.16 -25.07
N ARG A 63 0.00 0.18 -23.79
CA ARG A 63 1.25 0.25 -23.01
C ARG A 63 2.05 -1.06 -22.92
N THR A 64 1.46 -2.19 -23.29
CA THR A 64 2.13 -3.49 -23.32
C THR A 64 2.52 -3.93 -24.74
N THR A 65 2.47 -3.03 -25.70
CA THR A 65 2.80 -3.30 -27.12
C THR A 65 3.82 -2.31 -27.64
N ASP A 66 4.56 -2.68 -28.69
CA ASP A 66 5.55 -1.80 -29.34
C ASP A 66 4.89 -0.52 -29.89
N GLU A 67 3.65 -0.62 -30.35
CA GLU A 67 2.87 0.55 -30.80
C GLU A 67 2.69 1.56 -29.66
N GLY A 68 2.50 1.07 -28.41
CA GLY A 68 2.45 1.92 -27.23
C GLY A 68 3.72 2.72 -27.00
N LEU A 69 4.89 2.14 -27.26
CA LEU A 69 6.18 2.85 -27.18
C LEU A 69 6.29 3.94 -28.24
N VAL A 70 5.84 3.68 -29.46
CA VAL A 70 5.83 4.68 -30.56
C VAL A 70 4.91 5.85 -30.18
N LEU A 71 3.70 5.55 -29.71
CA LEU A 71 2.74 6.58 -29.27
C LEU A 71 3.27 7.37 -28.05
N ALA A 72 3.96 6.73 -27.12
CA ALA A 72 4.60 7.39 -25.99
C ALA A 72 5.67 8.39 -26.42
N LYS A 73 6.49 8.03 -27.40
CA LYS A 73 7.47 8.95 -27.98
C LYS A 73 6.81 10.15 -28.65
N GLN A 74 5.77 9.91 -29.46
CA GLN A 74 4.98 11.00 -30.07
C GLN A 74 4.35 11.92 -29.02
N LEU A 75 3.82 11.33 -27.95
CA LEU A 75 3.26 12.08 -26.83
C LEU A 75 4.33 12.94 -26.15
N TYR A 76 5.50 12.37 -25.91
CA TYR A 76 6.62 13.08 -25.29
C TYR A 76 7.05 14.28 -26.13
N ASP A 77 7.27 14.08 -27.44
CA ASP A 77 7.69 15.13 -28.36
C ASP A 77 6.64 16.25 -28.46
N ASN A 78 5.36 15.90 -28.48
CA ASN A 78 4.26 16.86 -28.44
C ASN A 78 4.18 17.60 -27.10
N ALA A 79 4.40 16.91 -25.98
CA ALA A 79 4.40 17.51 -24.65
C ALA A 79 5.57 18.48 -24.45
N VAL A 80 6.73 18.20 -25.04
CA VAL A 80 7.88 19.13 -25.07
C VAL A 80 7.53 20.37 -25.87
N ARG A 81 6.99 20.22 -27.09
CA ARG A 81 6.57 21.37 -27.94
C ARG A 81 5.53 22.26 -27.27
N LEU A 82 4.66 21.65 -26.48
CA LEU A 82 3.60 22.35 -25.79
C LEU A 82 4.01 22.84 -24.40
N ASN A 83 5.24 22.58 -23.96
CA ASN A 83 5.72 22.89 -22.62
C ASN A 83 4.79 22.34 -21.52
N ASP A 84 4.38 21.08 -21.65
CA ASP A 84 3.56 20.37 -20.65
C ASP A 84 4.43 19.34 -19.92
N GLY A 85 5.06 19.77 -18.82
CA GLY A 85 5.96 18.91 -18.02
C GLY A 85 5.26 17.70 -17.43
N LYS A 86 3.98 17.82 -17.11
CA LYS A 86 3.18 16.70 -16.57
C LYS A 86 2.94 15.63 -17.64
N ALA A 87 2.59 16.06 -18.85
CA ALA A 87 2.44 15.15 -19.99
C ALA A 87 3.77 14.50 -20.40
N GLN A 88 4.91 15.18 -20.25
CA GLN A 88 6.23 14.59 -20.45
C GLN A 88 6.47 13.42 -19.48
N CYS A 89 6.16 13.61 -18.19
CA CYS A 89 6.29 12.54 -17.20
C CYS A 89 5.33 11.35 -17.50
N LEU A 90 4.08 11.64 -17.86
CA LEU A 90 3.11 10.61 -18.26
C LEU A 90 3.56 9.84 -19.51
N ALA A 91 4.15 10.52 -20.49
CA ALA A 91 4.70 9.85 -21.67
C ALA A 91 5.82 8.86 -21.29
N LEU A 92 6.71 9.25 -20.37
CA LEU A 92 7.80 8.39 -19.88
C LEU A 92 7.32 7.24 -18.99
N SER A 93 6.11 7.34 -18.41
CA SER A 93 5.52 6.22 -17.67
C SER A 93 5.14 5.03 -18.56
N ILE A 94 4.88 5.23 -19.85
CA ILE A 94 4.48 4.17 -20.77
C ILE A 94 5.62 3.17 -21.02
N PRO A 95 6.84 3.57 -21.40
CA PRO A 95 7.99 2.66 -21.51
C PRO A 95 8.27 1.92 -20.20
N MET A 96 8.16 2.59 -19.06
CA MET A 96 8.30 1.95 -17.75
C MET A 96 7.28 0.81 -17.59
N LEU A 97 6.00 1.05 -17.90
CA LEU A 97 4.96 0.03 -17.82
C LEU A 97 5.15 -1.08 -18.88
N TYR A 98 5.64 -0.74 -20.07
CA TYR A 98 5.97 -1.72 -21.10
C TYR A 98 7.01 -2.72 -20.59
N TYR A 99 8.14 -2.22 -20.08
CA TYR A 99 9.21 -3.07 -19.57
C TYR A 99 8.87 -3.76 -18.23
N PHE A 100 7.93 -3.22 -17.48
CA PHE A 100 7.40 -3.87 -16.28
C PHE A 100 6.80 -5.25 -16.58
N TYR A 101 6.07 -5.36 -17.70
CA TYR A 101 5.41 -6.60 -18.12
C TYR A 101 6.26 -7.46 -19.06
N ALA A 102 7.38 -6.96 -19.53
CA ALA A 102 8.29 -7.71 -20.41
C ALA A 102 9.18 -8.64 -19.58
N ASP A 103 9.39 -9.85 -20.10
CA ASP A 103 10.29 -10.80 -19.47
C ASP A 103 11.75 -10.36 -19.65
N ASP A 104 12.57 -10.58 -18.60
CA ASP A 104 14.02 -10.36 -18.57
C ASP A 104 14.49 -8.95 -18.99
N LYS A 105 13.65 -7.94 -18.77
CA LYS A 105 13.91 -6.53 -19.13
C LYS A 105 14.11 -5.63 -17.91
N GLU A 106 14.69 -6.15 -16.81
CA GLU A 106 14.91 -5.36 -15.58
C GLU A 106 15.76 -4.13 -15.82
N GLY A 107 16.84 -4.25 -16.60
CA GLY A 107 17.72 -3.12 -16.89
C GLY A 107 17.02 -2.00 -17.66
N GLU A 108 16.20 -2.35 -18.65
CA GLU A 108 15.42 -1.40 -19.43
C GLU A 108 14.29 -0.78 -18.59
N PHE A 109 13.66 -1.57 -17.73
CA PHE A 109 12.68 -1.08 -16.77
C PHE A 109 13.27 -0.01 -15.85
N LEU A 110 14.42 -0.29 -15.23
CA LEU A 110 15.08 0.65 -14.32
C LEU A 110 15.57 1.91 -15.04
N LYS A 111 16.04 1.79 -16.29
CA LYS A 111 16.39 2.96 -17.13
C LYS A 111 15.16 3.83 -17.42
N ALA A 112 14.01 3.20 -17.73
CA ALA A 112 12.77 3.93 -17.98
C ALA A 112 12.25 4.63 -16.71
N VAL A 113 12.31 3.95 -15.55
CA VAL A 113 12.02 4.56 -14.25
C VAL A 113 12.88 5.80 -14.02
N LYS A 114 14.20 5.66 -14.18
CA LYS A 114 15.14 6.77 -13.97
C LYS A 114 14.86 7.95 -14.89
N ALA A 115 14.61 7.69 -16.17
CA ALA A 115 14.29 8.74 -17.13
C ALA A 115 13.03 9.54 -16.73
N MET A 116 12.00 8.85 -16.24
CA MET A 116 10.80 9.50 -15.71
C MET A 116 11.08 10.28 -14.42
N GLN A 117 11.87 9.73 -13.51
CA GLN A 117 12.25 10.39 -12.26
C GLN A 117 13.06 11.66 -12.50
N ASP A 118 14.07 11.59 -13.37
CA ASP A 118 14.89 12.75 -13.74
C ASP A 118 14.03 13.85 -14.37
N LYS A 119 13.07 13.48 -15.23
CA LYS A 119 12.12 14.41 -15.82
C LYS A 119 11.16 15.00 -14.77
N ALA A 120 10.68 14.20 -13.85
CA ALA A 120 9.80 14.64 -12.77
C ALA A 120 10.47 15.72 -11.89
N LEU A 121 11.74 15.53 -11.55
CA LEU A 121 12.53 16.51 -10.82
C LEU A 121 12.76 17.79 -11.64
N ALA A 122 13.13 17.65 -12.93
CA ALA A 122 13.37 18.77 -13.82
C ALA A 122 12.12 19.63 -14.10
N THR A 123 10.93 19.02 -14.06
CA THR A 123 9.66 19.71 -14.33
C THR A 123 8.88 20.11 -13.07
N GLY A 124 9.36 19.71 -11.88
CA GLY A 124 8.72 19.99 -10.59
C GLY A 124 7.55 19.06 -10.25
N TYR A 125 7.21 18.09 -11.09
CA TYR A 125 6.12 17.15 -10.83
C TYR A 125 6.60 15.95 -10.01
N ARG A 126 7.02 16.20 -8.77
CA ARG A 126 7.63 15.22 -7.84
C ARG A 126 6.78 13.97 -7.60
N GLN A 127 5.45 14.00 -7.79
CA GLN A 127 4.60 12.82 -7.70
C GLN A 127 5.02 11.71 -8.68
N TYR A 128 5.56 12.04 -9.86
CA TYR A 128 6.04 11.03 -10.81
C TYR A 128 7.39 10.43 -10.41
N TYR A 129 8.20 11.19 -9.65
CA TYR A 129 9.39 10.63 -9.02
C TYR A 129 9.02 9.48 -8.08
N TYR A 130 8.10 9.72 -7.15
CA TYR A 130 7.63 8.71 -6.22
C TYR A 130 6.77 7.62 -6.87
N PHE A 131 6.05 7.94 -7.93
CA PHE A 131 5.37 6.95 -8.76
C PHE A 131 6.36 5.96 -9.39
N GLY A 132 7.53 6.40 -9.82
CA GLY A 132 8.63 5.54 -10.25
C GLY A 132 9.10 4.59 -9.15
N ILE A 133 9.29 5.10 -7.93
CA ILE A 133 9.63 4.29 -6.75
C ILE A 133 8.56 3.22 -6.50
N ALA A 134 7.27 3.60 -6.50
CA ALA A 134 6.18 2.66 -6.27
C ALA A 134 6.12 1.55 -7.31
N ASN A 135 6.40 1.86 -8.58
CA ASN A 135 6.48 0.84 -9.63
C ASN A 135 7.72 -0.04 -9.50
N THR A 136 8.85 0.49 -9.04
CA THR A 136 10.05 -0.31 -8.73
C THR A 136 9.77 -1.30 -7.60
N VAL A 137 9.09 -0.84 -6.55
CA VAL A 137 8.62 -1.71 -5.44
C VAL A 137 7.73 -2.83 -5.98
N ASN A 138 6.72 -2.51 -6.81
CA ASN A 138 5.83 -3.50 -7.39
C ASN A 138 6.58 -4.50 -8.29
N TYR A 139 7.54 -4.02 -9.08
CA TYR A 139 8.35 -4.87 -9.95
C TYR A 139 9.14 -5.89 -9.14
N PHE A 140 9.85 -5.46 -8.12
CA PHE A 140 10.65 -6.36 -7.30
C PHE A 140 9.80 -7.29 -6.41
N LEU A 141 8.63 -6.83 -5.94
CA LEU A 141 7.66 -7.72 -5.28
C LEU A 141 7.18 -8.82 -6.23
N SER A 142 6.93 -8.50 -7.52
CA SER A 142 6.55 -9.50 -8.53
C SER A 142 7.66 -10.53 -8.84
N LYS A 143 8.92 -10.15 -8.57
CA LYS A 143 10.10 -11.04 -8.69
C LYS A 143 10.45 -11.75 -7.37
N ASN A 144 9.56 -11.74 -6.37
CA ASN A 144 9.74 -12.36 -5.05
C ASN A 144 10.95 -11.81 -4.23
N ARG A 145 11.38 -10.58 -4.52
CA ARG A 145 12.49 -9.92 -3.78
C ARG A 145 11.95 -9.15 -2.55
N HIS A 146 11.11 -9.77 -1.76
CA HIS A 146 10.33 -9.13 -0.71
C HIS A 146 11.17 -8.45 0.38
N LEU A 147 12.22 -9.11 0.87
CA LEU A 147 13.07 -8.58 1.94
C LEU A 147 13.88 -7.36 1.52
N GLU A 148 14.38 -7.37 0.30
CA GLU A 148 15.12 -6.26 -0.27
C GLU A 148 14.23 -5.02 -0.41
N VAL A 149 13.01 -5.24 -0.94
CA VAL A 149 12.00 -4.18 -1.07
C VAL A 149 11.60 -3.62 0.29
N TYR A 150 11.39 -4.49 1.27
CA TYR A 150 10.99 -4.05 2.60
C TYR A 150 12.04 -3.14 3.24
N LYS A 151 13.31 -3.52 3.16
CA LYS A 151 14.41 -2.68 3.64
C LYS A 151 14.45 -1.33 2.95
N TYR A 152 14.37 -1.34 1.61
CA TYR A 152 14.38 -0.13 0.80
C TYR A 152 13.22 0.82 1.16
N VAL A 153 12.01 0.29 1.34
CA VAL A 153 10.82 1.10 1.66
C VAL A 153 10.88 1.66 3.09
N LEU A 154 11.44 0.91 4.05
CA LEU A 154 11.68 1.43 5.40
C LEU A 154 12.70 2.58 5.42
N GLU A 155 13.76 2.46 4.65
CA GLU A 155 14.75 3.53 4.49
C GLU A 155 14.12 4.77 3.85
N LEU A 156 13.28 4.59 2.83
CA LEU A 156 12.52 5.66 2.18
C LEU A 156 11.57 6.36 3.15
N GLU A 157 10.79 5.59 3.92
CA GLU A 157 9.85 6.12 4.92
C GLU A 157 10.58 6.94 5.99
N ALA A 158 11.66 6.39 6.55
CA ALA A 158 12.47 7.07 7.55
C ALA A 158 13.12 8.36 6.99
N GLU A 159 13.65 8.31 5.77
CA GLU A 159 14.26 9.47 5.10
C GLU A 159 13.23 10.58 4.86
N THR A 160 12.08 10.24 4.29
CA THR A 160 11.02 11.22 3.96
C THR A 160 10.44 11.84 5.22
N ARG A 161 10.29 11.05 6.29
CA ARG A 161 9.85 11.54 7.61
C ARG A 161 10.88 12.50 8.22
N SER A 162 12.16 12.17 8.18
CA SER A 162 13.24 13.02 8.70
C SER A 162 13.38 14.34 7.96
N LYS A 163 13.09 14.35 6.65
CA LYS A 163 13.14 15.54 5.79
C LYS A 163 11.83 16.33 5.75
N ASN A 164 10.82 15.89 6.48
CA ASN A 164 9.46 16.44 6.44
C ASN A 164 8.86 16.47 5.01
N ASP A 165 9.24 15.50 4.18
CA ASP A 165 8.74 15.35 2.82
C ASP A 165 7.41 14.58 2.83
N MET A 166 6.30 15.31 2.97
CA MET A 166 4.96 14.70 3.10
C MET A 166 4.54 13.93 1.86
N LEU A 167 4.95 14.37 0.65
CA LEU A 167 4.67 13.64 -0.58
C LEU A 167 5.44 12.31 -0.60
N GLY A 168 6.72 12.35 -0.27
CA GLY A 168 7.55 11.15 -0.16
C GLY A 168 7.07 10.20 0.91
N LEU A 169 6.68 10.72 2.08
CA LEU A 169 6.11 9.94 3.18
C LEU A 169 4.82 9.23 2.76
N PHE A 170 3.90 9.92 2.08
CA PHE A 170 2.69 9.32 1.53
C PHE A 170 3.00 8.12 0.62
N TYR A 171 3.94 8.28 -0.31
CA TYR A 171 4.35 7.18 -1.18
C TYR A 171 5.11 6.09 -0.43
N GLY A 172 5.97 6.44 0.52
CA GLY A 172 6.68 5.50 1.39
C GLY A 172 5.72 4.60 2.16
N LEU A 173 4.73 5.20 2.82
CA LEU A 173 3.67 4.48 3.55
C LEU A 173 2.83 3.58 2.63
N THR A 174 2.46 4.08 1.44
CA THR A 174 1.72 3.26 0.47
C THR A 174 2.55 2.11 -0.11
N CYS A 175 3.85 2.28 -0.28
CA CYS A 175 4.78 1.22 -0.66
C CYS A 175 4.95 0.20 0.48
N LEU A 176 5.09 0.67 1.72
CA LEU A 176 5.21 -0.19 2.89
C LEU A 176 3.94 -1.04 3.08
N SER A 177 2.76 -0.45 2.83
CA SER A 177 1.51 -1.21 2.83
C SER A 177 1.50 -2.34 1.81
N GLN A 178 2.06 -2.12 0.61
CA GLN A 178 2.15 -3.16 -0.43
C GLN A 178 3.06 -4.31 0.01
N VAL A 179 4.17 -3.98 0.67
CA VAL A 179 5.07 -5.00 1.23
C VAL A 179 4.35 -5.83 2.28
N TYR A 180 3.64 -5.20 3.22
CA TYR A 180 2.84 -5.93 4.22
C TYR A 180 1.74 -6.78 3.57
N THR A 181 1.10 -6.28 2.50
CA THR A 181 0.12 -7.07 1.73
C THR A 181 0.78 -8.29 1.09
N ALA A 182 2.00 -8.15 0.53
CA ALA A 182 2.75 -9.27 -0.02
C ALA A 182 3.14 -10.31 1.04
N PHE A 183 3.35 -9.88 2.28
CA PHE A 183 3.56 -10.76 3.43
C PHE A 183 2.26 -11.27 4.08
N LEU A 184 1.10 -10.98 3.48
CA LEU A 184 -0.23 -11.34 4.00
C LEU A 184 -0.53 -10.71 5.38
N GLU A 185 0.17 -9.65 5.74
CA GLU A 185 -0.01 -8.86 6.96
C GLU A 185 -0.98 -7.69 6.71
N PHE A 186 -2.23 -8.03 6.36
CA PHE A 186 -3.24 -7.06 5.93
C PHE A 186 -3.58 -6.02 6.99
N GLY A 187 -3.55 -6.38 8.27
CA GLY A 187 -3.77 -5.45 9.37
C GLY A 187 -2.66 -4.39 9.47
N SER A 188 -1.40 -4.81 9.34
CA SER A 188 -0.25 -3.89 9.29
C SER A 188 -0.29 -3.03 8.03
N SER A 189 -0.67 -3.61 6.89
CA SER A 189 -0.87 -2.88 5.65
C SER A 189 -1.91 -1.77 5.82
N ASN A 190 -3.07 -2.06 6.41
CA ASN A 190 -4.13 -1.06 6.62
C ASN A 190 -3.70 0.06 7.56
N LYS A 191 -2.91 -0.21 8.61
CA LYS A 191 -2.35 0.85 9.47
C LYS A 191 -1.48 1.84 8.68
N MET A 192 -0.65 1.34 7.76
CA MET A 192 0.15 2.20 6.89
C MET A 192 -0.72 3.01 5.93
N LEU A 193 -1.81 2.42 5.42
CA LEU A 193 -2.76 3.10 4.55
C LEU A 193 -3.56 4.17 5.31
N GLU A 194 -3.96 3.92 6.55
CA GLU A 194 -4.61 4.90 7.42
C GLU A 194 -3.69 6.11 7.70
N GLU A 195 -2.41 5.85 7.97
CA GLU A 195 -1.43 6.92 8.14
C GLU A 195 -1.21 7.68 6.82
N ALA A 196 -1.16 6.98 5.68
CA ALA A 196 -1.08 7.61 4.36
C ALA A 196 -2.30 8.49 4.06
N LEU A 197 -3.53 8.07 4.43
CA LEU A 197 -4.73 8.91 4.32
C LEU A 197 -4.61 10.18 5.17
N ASN A 198 -4.12 10.06 6.40
CA ASN A 198 -3.92 11.21 7.28
C ASN A 198 -2.93 12.21 6.67
N VAL A 199 -1.79 11.73 6.16
CA VAL A 199 -0.80 12.56 5.46
C VAL A 199 -1.42 13.17 4.20
N GLY A 200 -2.13 12.38 3.39
CA GLY A 200 -2.77 12.80 2.16
C GLY A 200 -3.82 13.89 2.40
N ASN A 201 -4.73 13.67 3.32
CA ASN A 201 -5.83 14.59 3.62
C ASN A 201 -5.34 15.88 4.28
N THR A 202 -4.26 15.82 5.08
CA THR A 202 -3.75 16.98 5.81
C THR A 202 -2.83 17.85 4.96
N TYR A 203 -2.00 17.25 4.11
CA TYR A 203 -0.89 17.95 3.44
C TYR A 203 -0.93 17.90 1.91
N LEU A 204 -1.70 16.98 1.30
CA LEU A 204 -1.61 16.65 -0.14
C LEU A 204 -2.98 16.74 -0.82
N HIS A 205 -3.44 17.95 -1.13
CA HIS A 205 -4.78 18.16 -1.71
C HIS A 205 -4.96 17.58 -3.12
N ASP A 206 -3.88 17.40 -3.88
CA ASP A 206 -3.93 16.93 -5.27
C ASP A 206 -3.82 15.41 -5.43
N GLN A 207 -3.56 14.67 -4.36
CA GLN A 207 -3.41 13.22 -4.41
C GLN A 207 -4.76 12.51 -4.51
N ASP A 208 -4.79 11.41 -5.27
CA ASP A 208 -5.96 10.54 -5.35
C ASP A 208 -6.01 9.56 -4.18
N MET A 209 -6.65 9.96 -3.09
CA MET A 209 -6.84 9.11 -1.90
C MET A 209 -7.71 7.88 -2.18
N ALA A 210 -8.50 7.88 -3.25
CA ALA A 210 -9.32 6.74 -3.63
C ALA A 210 -8.50 5.46 -3.88
N THR A 211 -7.27 5.61 -4.37
CA THR A 211 -6.36 4.46 -4.54
C THR A 211 -5.97 3.83 -3.20
N VAL A 212 -5.84 4.64 -2.15
CA VAL A 212 -5.55 4.16 -0.79
C VAL A 212 -6.76 3.40 -0.24
N TYR A 213 -7.96 3.97 -0.34
CA TYR A 213 -9.21 3.30 0.04
C TYR A 213 -9.43 1.99 -0.72
N ARG A 214 -9.10 1.95 -2.01
CA ARG A 214 -9.17 0.72 -2.79
C ARG A 214 -8.26 -0.37 -2.21
N LYS A 215 -7.01 -0.04 -1.88
CA LYS A 215 -6.08 -0.99 -1.26
C LYS A 215 -6.58 -1.46 0.12
N MET A 216 -7.15 -0.56 0.91
CA MET A 216 -7.76 -0.93 2.20
C MET A 216 -8.93 -1.89 2.00
N SER A 217 -9.81 -1.60 1.05
CA SER A 217 -10.94 -2.46 0.69
C SER A 217 -10.47 -3.84 0.23
N ASP A 218 -9.42 -3.91 -0.62
CA ASP A 218 -8.79 -5.17 -1.04
C ASP A 218 -8.28 -5.95 0.18
N ASN A 219 -7.60 -5.31 1.12
CA ASN A 219 -7.09 -5.93 2.35
C ASN A 219 -8.23 -6.44 3.25
N TYR A 220 -9.27 -5.64 3.47
CA TYR A 220 -10.44 -6.07 4.26
C TYR A 220 -11.13 -7.28 3.64
N SER A 221 -11.15 -7.36 2.32
CA SER A 221 -11.63 -8.53 1.60
C SER A 221 -10.87 -9.81 1.97
N PHE A 222 -9.54 -9.74 2.11
CA PHE A 222 -8.72 -10.87 2.56
C PHE A 222 -8.84 -11.16 4.06
N MET A 223 -9.21 -10.16 4.85
CA MET A 223 -9.50 -10.30 6.28
C MET A 223 -10.92 -10.81 6.55
N PHE A 224 -11.74 -10.99 5.51
CA PHE A 224 -13.17 -11.34 5.60
C PHE A 224 -14.02 -10.31 6.35
N ASP A 225 -13.53 -9.07 6.45
CA ASP A 225 -14.23 -7.96 7.07
C ASP A 225 -15.00 -7.18 5.98
N TYR A 226 -16.10 -7.76 5.56
CA TYR A 226 -16.87 -7.23 4.44
C TYR A 226 -17.54 -5.89 4.76
N LYS A 227 -17.81 -5.61 6.04
CA LYS A 227 -18.37 -4.33 6.44
C LYS A 227 -17.37 -3.19 6.20
N ARG A 228 -16.14 -3.31 6.72
CA ARG A 228 -15.09 -2.32 6.46
C ARG A 228 -14.64 -2.31 5.00
N MET A 229 -14.78 -3.44 4.30
CA MET A 229 -14.55 -3.51 2.85
C MET A 229 -15.51 -2.60 2.08
N GLU A 230 -16.82 -2.68 2.40
CA GLU A 230 -17.86 -1.85 1.82
C GLU A 230 -17.61 -0.37 2.12
N GLU A 231 -17.46 -0.01 3.40
CA GLU A 231 -17.21 1.37 3.85
C GLU A 231 -16.01 2.00 3.12
N ALA A 232 -14.90 1.27 3.00
CA ALA A 232 -13.73 1.75 2.28
C ALA A 232 -13.98 1.85 0.76
N ALA A 233 -14.74 0.92 0.18
CA ALA A 233 -15.05 0.95 -1.25
C ALA A 233 -15.96 2.14 -1.61
N GLU A 234 -16.98 2.41 -0.81
CA GLU A 234 -17.90 3.54 -0.99
C GLU A 234 -17.20 4.89 -0.83
N GLU A 235 -16.42 5.08 0.26
CA GLU A 235 -15.66 6.31 0.46
C GLU A 235 -14.68 6.55 -0.68
N GLY A 236 -13.95 5.53 -1.07
CA GLY A 236 -13.05 5.62 -2.20
C GLY A 236 -13.77 5.95 -3.50
N PHE A 237 -14.93 5.32 -3.76
CA PHE A 237 -15.74 5.58 -4.97
C PHE A 237 -16.23 7.01 -5.05
N ARG A 238 -16.65 7.58 -3.91
CA ARG A 238 -17.14 8.96 -3.80
C ARG A 238 -16.08 9.98 -4.22
N ILE A 239 -14.81 9.74 -3.87
CA ILE A 239 -13.73 10.71 -4.10
C ILE A 239 -12.82 10.36 -5.30
N ALA A 240 -13.01 9.22 -5.94
CA ALA A 240 -12.13 8.74 -7.01
C ALA A 240 -12.10 9.70 -8.21
N LYS A 241 -10.90 10.11 -8.59
CA LYS A 241 -10.64 11.02 -9.72
C LYS A 241 -10.61 10.28 -11.07
N THR A 242 -10.20 9.01 -11.08
CA THR A 242 -10.05 8.23 -12.31
C THR A 242 -11.16 7.19 -12.47
N GLN A 243 -11.56 6.98 -13.72
CA GLN A 243 -12.58 6.00 -14.05
C GLN A 243 -12.16 4.56 -13.70
N SER A 244 -10.86 4.25 -13.85
CA SER A 244 -10.33 2.93 -13.52
C SER A 244 -10.40 2.64 -12.02
N THR A 245 -10.07 3.62 -11.16
CA THR A 245 -10.16 3.46 -9.70
C THR A 245 -11.61 3.33 -9.26
N ARG A 246 -12.52 4.16 -9.82
CA ARG A 246 -13.97 4.04 -9.56
C ARG A 246 -14.51 2.66 -9.93
N LYS A 247 -14.07 2.12 -11.06
CA LYS A 247 -14.46 0.79 -11.53
C LYS A 247 -14.12 -0.31 -10.51
N LEU A 248 -12.89 -0.30 -10.01
CA LEU A 248 -12.42 -1.31 -9.05
C LEU A 248 -13.10 -1.14 -7.68
N LEU A 249 -13.34 0.08 -7.23
CA LEU A 249 -14.05 0.35 -5.98
C LEU A 249 -15.50 -0.10 -6.03
N LEU A 250 -16.20 0.19 -7.13
CA LEU A 250 -17.57 -0.29 -7.32
C LEU A 250 -17.64 -1.82 -7.38
N PHE A 251 -16.63 -2.46 -7.99
CA PHE A 251 -16.49 -3.91 -7.94
C PHE A 251 -16.36 -4.42 -6.50
N ASN A 252 -15.52 -3.77 -5.69
CA ASN A 252 -15.32 -4.16 -4.29
C ASN A 252 -16.60 -3.96 -3.46
N ALA A 253 -17.36 -2.88 -3.70
CA ALA A 253 -18.64 -2.63 -3.04
C ALA A 253 -19.64 -3.75 -3.33
N VAL A 254 -19.86 -4.07 -4.62
CA VAL A 254 -20.76 -5.19 -5.01
C VAL A 254 -20.36 -6.50 -4.34
N PHE A 255 -19.06 -6.80 -4.32
CA PHE A 255 -18.59 -8.03 -3.68
C PHE A 255 -18.86 -8.05 -2.17
N ALA A 256 -18.63 -6.94 -1.49
CA ALA A 256 -18.89 -6.81 -0.06
C ALA A 256 -20.38 -6.91 0.26
N GLU A 257 -21.23 -6.20 -0.47
CA GLU A 257 -22.70 -6.21 -0.33
C GLU A 257 -23.26 -7.63 -0.49
N MET A 258 -22.81 -8.36 -1.52
CA MET A 258 -23.20 -9.77 -1.70
C MET A 258 -22.82 -10.62 -0.49
N LYS A 259 -21.65 -10.39 0.11
CA LYS A 259 -21.19 -11.11 1.30
C LYS A 259 -21.90 -10.71 2.59
N LEU A 260 -22.44 -9.49 2.64
CA LEU A 260 -23.25 -8.98 3.74
C LEU A 260 -24.74 -9.32 3.60
N GLY A 261 -25.16 -9.98 2.50
CA GLY A 261 -26.54 -10.30 2.21
C GLY A 261 -27.39 -9.12 1.72
N LYS A 262 -26.75 -7.99 1.34
CA LYS A 262 -27.38 -6.79 0.79
C LYS A 262 -27.58 -6.96 -0.72
N TYR A 263 -28.43 -7.92 -1.10
CA TYR A 263 -28.54 -8.32 -2.51
C TYR A 263 -29.20 -7.27 -3.42
N ASP A 264 -30.07 -6.43 -2.88
CA ASP A 264 -30.73 -5.38 -3.66
C ASP A 264 -29.78 -4.24 -3.99
N GLU A 265 -28.98 -3.80 -3.01
CA GLU A 265 -27.90 -2.81 -3.19
C GLU A 265 -26.86 -3.36 -4.18
N ALA A 266 -26.42 -4.58 -3.99
CA ALA A 266 -25.46 -5.25 -4.87
C ALA A 266 -25.97 -5.32 -6.32
N ARG A 267 -27.27 -5.60 -6.51
CA ARG A 267 -27.89 -5.64 -7.85
C ARG A 267 -27.92 -4.26 -8.50
N GLU A 268 -28.23 -3.22 -7.74
CA GLU A 268 -28.24 -1.85 -8.26
C GLU A 268 -26.83 -1.37 -8.63
N HIS A 269 -25.84 -1.57 -7.76
CA HIS A 269 -24.46 -1.23 -8.04
C HIS A 269 -23.87 -2.04 -9.21
N CYS A 270 -24.26 -3.30 -9.35
CA CYS A 270 -23.87 -4.13 -10.48
C CYS A 270 -24.44 -3.60 -11.81
N LYS A 271 -25.72 -3.16 -11.84
CA LYS A 271 -26.32 -2.46 -12.99
C LYS A 271 -25.58 -1.17 -13.29
N GLN A 272 -25.28 -0.38 -12.27
CA GLN A 272 -24.52 0.85 -12.39
C GLN A 272 -23.14 0.59 -13.01
N TYR A 273 -22.43 -0.45 -12.55
CA TYR A 273 -21.15 -0.85 -13.12
C TYR A 273 -21.26 -1.18 -14.61
N ILE A 274 -22.18 -2.07 -14.96
CA ILE A 274 -22.38 -2.52 -16.35
C ILE A 274 -22.71 -1.32 -17.25
N LYS A 275 -23.61 -0.45 -16.83
CA LYS A 275 -24.02 0.75 -17.58
C LYS A 275 -22.90 1.78 -17.69
N MET A 276 -22.24 2.10 -16.57
CA MET A 276 -21.20 3.15 -16.51
C MET A 276 -19.98 2.80 -17.36
N TYR A 277 -19.62 1.52 -17.42
CA TYR A 277 -18.44 1.05 -18.13
C TYR A 277 -18.76 0.36 -19.46
N ASN A 278 -20.02 0.39 -19.87
CA ASN A 278 -20.50 -0.19 -21.13
C ASN A 278 -20.01 -1.64 -21.34
N VAL A 279 -20.18 -2.46 -20.27
CA VAL A 279 -19.72 -3.85 -20.27
C VAL A 279 -20.61 -4.69 -21.18
N ASP A 280 -20.03 -5.19 -22.28
CA ASP A 280 -20.69 -6.20 -23.12
C ASP A 280 -20.45 -7.60 -22.51
N LYS A 281 -21.52 -8.18 -21.95
CA LYS A 281 -21.48 -9.50 -21.29
C LYS A 281 -21.08 -10.64 -22.23
N ASN A 282 -21.18 -10.43 -23.54
CA ASN A 282 -20.88 -11.44 -24.58
C ASN A 282 -19.58 -11.17 -25.33
N ALA A 283 -18.85 -10.12 -24.96
CA ALA A 283 -17.60 -9.79 -25.63
C ALA A 283 -16.57 -10.94 -25.52
N ALA A 284 -15.94 -11.29 -26.63
CA ALA A 284 -14.92 -12.34 -26.68
C ALA A 284 -13.67 -11.99 -25.84
N LYS A 285 -13.37 -10.68 -25.71
CA LYS A 285 -12.26 -10.16 -24.89
C LYS A 285 -12.79 -9.18 -23.85
N MET A 286 -12.79 -9.61 -22.60
CA MET A 286 -13.11 -8.76 -21.44
C MET A 286 -11.91 -8.69 -20.50
N VAL A 287 -11.75 -7.56 -19.81
CA VAL A 287 -10.79 -7.45 -18.70
C VAL A 287 -11.25 -8.30 -17.50
N PRO A 288 -10.32 -8.79 -16.64
CA PRO A 288 -10.67 -9.69 -15.54
C PRO A 288 -11.78 -9.17 -14.63
N ALA A 289 -11.76 -7.88 -14.27
CA ALA A 289 -12.80 -7.28 -13.42
C ALA A 289 -14.20 -7.33 -14.05
N ASP A 290 -14.32 -7.13 -15.37
CA ASP A 290 -15.61 -7.23 -16.07
C ASP A 290 -16.12 -8.67 -16.10
N LYS A 291 -15.22 -9.64 -16.32
CA LYS A 291 -15.57 -11.07 -16.26
C LYS A 291 -16.12 -11.45 -14.90
N GLN A 292 -15.44 -11.02 -13.83
CA GLN A 292 -15.85 -11.29 -12.46
C GLN A 292 -17.18 -10.60 -12.12
N MET A 293 -17.36 -9.35 -12.57
CA MET A 293 -18.63 -8.62 -12.41
C MET A 293 -19.80 -9.33 -13.11
N CYS A 294 -19.58 -9.83 -14.32
CA CYS A 294 -20.59 -10.64 -15.02
C CYS A 294 -20.96 -11.91 -14.24
N VAL A 295 -19.98 -12.56 -13.61
CA VAL A 295 -20.25 -13.72 -12.74
C VAL A 295 -21.10 -13.33 -11.54
N MET A 296 -20.75 -12.22 -10.84
CA MET A 296 -21.55 -11.72 -9.72
C MET A 296 -22.97 -11.35 -10.14
N TRP A 297 -23.12 -10.76 -11.31
CA TRP A 297 -24.44 -10.49 -11.88
C TRP A 297 -25.27 -11.77 -12.07
N GLU A 298 -24.68 -12.81 -12.68
CA GLU A 298 -25.40 -14.08 -12.87
C GLU A 298 -25.80 -14.73 -11.53
N ILE A 299 -24.94 -14.60 -10.50
CA ILE A 299 -25.28 -15.08 -9.15
C ILE A 299 -26.47 -14.29 -8.57
N LEU A 300 -26.47 -12.97 -8.70
CA LEU A 300 -27.55 -12.10 -8.23
C LEU A 300 -28.88 -12.35 -8.96
N ASP A 301 -28.81 -12.72 -10.24
CA ASP A 301 -30.00 -13.06 -11.04
C ASP A 301 -30.47 -14.52 -10.85
N GLY A 302 -29.76 -15.34 -10.05
CA GLY A 302 -30.07 -16.75 -9.84
C GLY A 302 -29.62 -17.69 -10.97
N ASN A 303 -28.85 -17.18 -11.94
CA ASN A 303 -28.35 -17.95 -13.08
C ASN A 303 -27.07 -18.72 -12.74
N TYR A 304 -27.12 -19.58 -11.74
CA TYR A 304 -25.92 -20.21 -11.14
C TYR A 304 -25.13 -21.09 -12.12
N ASP A 305 -25.83 -21.79 -13.03
CA ASP A 305 -25.17 -22.64 -14.04
C ASP A 305 -24.36 -21.78 -15.02
N GLU A 306 -24.89 -20.63 -15.44
CA GLU A 306 -24.19 -19.68 -16.26
C GLU A 306 -23.01 -19.05 -15.51
N ALA A 307 -23.19 -18.67 -14.24
CA ALA A 307 -22.10 -18.20 -13.39
C ALA A 307 -20.94 -19.19 -13.34
N ARG A 308 -21.23 -20.47 -13.04
CA ARG A 308 -20.22 -21.54 -13.04
C ARG A 308 -19.56 -21.75 -14.41
N ARG A 309 -20.33 -21.68 -15.49
CA ARG A 309 -19.81 -21.78 -16.85
C ARG A 309 -18.83 -20.63 -17.14
N ARG A 310 -19.17 -19.41 -16.76
CA ARG A 310 -18.32 -18.22 -16.93
C ARG A 310 -17.04 -18.33 -16.11
N ILE A 311 -17.11 -18.81 -14.87
CA ILE A 311 -15.93 -19.03 -14.03
C ILE A 311 -14.97 -20.00 -14.74
N ARG A 312 -15.45 -21.16 -15.19
CA ARG A 312 -14.62 -22.20 -15.83
C ARG A 312 -14.01 -21.77 -17.15
N ASN A 313 -14.77 -21.05 -17.98
CA ASN A 313 -14.36 -20.72 -19.35
C ASN A 313 -13.56 -19.41 -19.45
N SER A 314 -13.75 -18.49 -18.50
CA SER A 314 -13.27 -17.11 -18.65
C SER A 314 -12.26 -16.69 -17.60
N LEU A 315 -12.18 -17.38 -16.48
CA LEU A 315 -11.29 -17.05 -15.38
C LEU A 315 -10.25 -18.17 -15.21
N HIS A 316 -8.99 -17.77 -15.08
CA HIS A 316 -7.98 -18.71 -14.63
C HIS A 316 -8.26 -19.11 -13.18
N MET A 317 -8.02 -20.36 -12.81
CA MET A 317 -8.15 -20.83 -11.42
C MET A 317 -7.13 -20.13 -10.55
N ASN A 318 -7.59 -19.09 -9.91
CA ASN A 318 -6.84 -18.31 -8.93
C ASN A 318 -7.70 -18.07 -7.68
N ARG A 319 -7.17 -17.34 -6.73
CA ARG A 319 -7.86 -17.02 -5.47
C ARG A 319 -9.21 -16.33 -5.68
N ASP A 320 -9.28 -15.40 -6.64
CA ASP A 320 -10.51 -14.64 -6.88
C ASP A 320 -11.59 -15.47 -7.57
N SER A 321 -11.22 -16.31 -8.56
CA SER A 321 -12.17 -17.22 -9.20
C SER A 321 -12.73 -18.24 -8.21
N LEU A 322 -11.90 -18.75 -7.30
CA LEU A 322 -12.34 -19.65 -6.25
C LEU A 322 -13.31 -18.98 -5.26
N ARG A 323 -13.10 -17.70 -4.93
CA ARG A 323 -14.04 -16.92 -4.11
C ARG A 323 -15.40 -16.77 -4.77
N LEU A 324 -15.44 -16.49 -6.06
CA LEU A 324 -16.68 -16.44 -6.83
C LEU A 324 -17.38 -17.80 -6.91
N GLU A 325 -16.61 -18.88 -7.04
CA GLU A 325 -17.15 -20.22 -7.03
C GLU A 325 -17.75 -20.62 -5.68
N MET A 326 -17.10 -20.22 -4.58
CA MET A 326 -17.65 -20.34 -3.23
C MET A 326 -18.94 -19.54 -3.07
N MET A 327 -19.02 -18.31 -3.58
CA MET A 327 -20.25 -17.51 -3.55
C MET A 327 -21.38 -18.18 -4.33
N CYS A 328 -21.08 -18.73 -5.49
CA CYS A 328 -22.06 -19.46 -6.30
C CYS A 328 -22.56 -20.72 -5.56
N SER A 329 -21.67 -21.50 -4.96
CA SER A 329 -22.03 -22.67 -4.17
C SER A 329 -22.86 -22.33 -2.92
N GLU A 330 -22.54 -21.21 -2.27
CA GLU A 330 -23.28 -20.67 -1.12
C GLU A 330 -24.70 -20.26 -1.52
N ALA A 331 -24.85 -19.53 -2.63
CA ALA A 331 -26.15 -19.10 -3.17
C ALA A 331 -27.03 -20.28 -3.62
N MET A 332 -26.41 -21.35 -4.12
CA MET A 332 -27.09 -22.60 -4.49
C MET A 332 -27.42 -23.53 -3.31
N CYS A 333 -27.01 -23.18 -2.09
CA CYS A 333 -27.05 -24.06 -0.93
C CYS A 333 -26.29 -25.40 -1.15
N ASP A 334 -25.31 -25.42 -2.07
CA ASP A 334 -24.45 -26.58 -2.29
C ASP A 334 -23.32 -26.61 -1.24
N TYR A 335 -23.71 -26.93 -0.02
CA TYR A 335 -22.80 -26.92 1.14
C TYR A 335 -21.65 -27.93 1.02
N LYS A 336 -21.84 -28.99 0.26
CA LYS A 336 -20.80 -30.00 0.01
C LYS A 336 -19.65 -29.41 -0.83
N SER A 337 -19.97 -28.81 -1.96
CA SER A 337 -18.97 -28.14 -2.81
C SER A 337 -18.36 -26.96 -2.08
N LEU A 338 -19.18 -26.16 -1.37
CA LEU A 338 -18.72 -25.03 -0.58
C LEU A 338 -17.71 -25.46 0.49
N ALA A 339 -17.95 -26.54 1.21
CA ALA A 339 -17.03 -27.05 2.23
C ALA A 339 -15.68 -27.49 1.62
N GLN A 340 -15.71 -28.15 0.46
CA GLN A 340 -14.49 -28.55 -0.25
C GLN A 340 -13.70 -27.34 -0.75
N GLN A 341 -14.39 -26.36 -1.34
CA GLN A 341 -13.79 -25.12 -1.83
C GLN A 341 -13.20 -24.29 -0.69
N LYS A 342 -13.91 -24.13 0.44
CA LYS A 342 -13.40 -23.49 1.66
C LYS A 342 -12.16 -24.20 2.17
N LYS A 343 -12.18 -25.52 2.28
CA LYS A 343 -11.02 -26.32 2.73
C LYS A 343 -9.81 -26.11 1.81
N TYR A 344 -10.02 -26.10 0.48
CA TYR A 344 -8.95 -25.84 -0.49
C TYR A 344 -8.42 -24.42 -0.35
N PHE A 345 -9.30 -23.41 -0.27
CA PHE A 345 -8.96 -22.01 -0.11
C PHE A 345 -8.11 -21.77 1.16
N TYR A 346 -8.58 -22.29 2.30
CA TYR A 346 -7.85 -22.15 3.57
C TYR A 346 -6.50 -22.87 3.55
N ARG A 347 -6.42 -24.06 2.95
CA ARG A 347 -5.16 -24.79 2.83
C ARG A 347 -4.14 -24.04 1.98
N THR A 348 -4.56 -23.49 0.86
CA THR A 348 -3.69 -22.71 -0.03
C THR A 348 -3.27 -21.43 0.67
N TRP A 349 -4.20 -20.71 1.27
CA TRP A 349 -3.93 -19.47 1.98
C TRP A 349 -3.05 -19.66 3.23
N LEU A 350 -3.30 -20.67 4.05
CA LEU A 350 -2.46 -21.02 5.20
C LEU A 350 -1.06 -21.45 4.78
N ARG A 351 -0.94 -22.21 3.70
CA ARG A 351 0.38 -22.57 3.15
C ARG A 351 1.18 -21.34 2.71
N GLU A 352 0.54 -20.43 2.01
CA GLU A 352 1.17 -19.17 1.64
C GLU A 352 1.57 -18.37 2.89
N LYS A 353 0.68 -18.28 3.87
CA LYS A 353 0.94 -17.58 5.12
C LYS A 353 2.05 -18.23 5.94
N ASP A 354 2.04 -19.55 6.07
CA ASP A 354 3.07 -20.30 6.80
C ASP A 354 4.43 -20.22 6.09
N PHE A 355 4.47 -20.28 4.77
CA PHE A 355 5.70 -20.12 4.01
C PHE A 355 6.33 -18.75 4.25
N PHE A 356 5.53 -17.69 4.31
CA PHE A 356 6.03 -16.34 4.54
C PHE A 356 6.26 -16.01 6.03
N ASN A 357 5.46 -16.56 6.94
CA ASN A 357 5.51 -16.19 8.37
C ASN A 357 6.54 -16.98 9.19
N THR A 358 6.79 -18.25 8.88
CA THR A 358 7.50 -19.12 9.82
C THR A 358 9.02 -19.02 9.77
N HIS A 359 9.63 -18.57 8.67
CA HIS A 359 11.09 -18.58 8.60
C HIS A 359 11.74 -17.24 8.28
N GLU A 360 11.19 -16.46 7.39
CA GLU A 360 11.82 -15.23 6.88
C GLU A 360 11.32 -13.98 7.62
N LEU A 361 10.01 -13.83 7.81
CA LEU A 361 9.43 -12.65 8.45
C LEU A 361 9.71 -12.63 9.96
N ALA A 362 9.66 -13.79 10.64
CA ALA A 362 9.96 -13.86 12.06
C ALA A 362 11.44 -13.57 12.34
N LYS A 363 12.34 -14.11 11.53
CA LYS A 363 13.78 -13.79 11.59
C LYS A 363 14.04 -12.32 11.27
N PHE A 364 13.35 -11.79 10.28
CA PHE A 364 13.48 -10.41 9.87
C PHE A 364 12.90 -9.45 10.91
N ASN A 365 11.70 -9.71 11.44
CA ASN A 365 11.11 -8.91 12.51
C ASN A 365 11.96 -8.96 13.78
N ALA A 366 12.52 -10.12 14.13
CA ALA A 366 13.45 -10.24 15.24
C ALA A 366 14.74 -9.43 14.98
N ALA A 367 15.31 -9.51 13.78
CA ALA A 367 16.48 -8.73 13.39
C ALA A 367 16.18 -7.23 13.33
N PHE A 368 14.98 -6.84 12.86
CA PHE A 368 14.53 -5.45 12.81
C PHE A 368 14.25 -4.88 14.20
N VAL A 369 13.56 -5.63 15.06
CA VAL A 369 13.31 -5.22 16.46
C VAL A 369 14.63 -5.13 17.22
N ASN A 370 15.55 -6.09 17.03
CA ASN A 370 16.89 -6.04 17.64
C ASN A 370 17.66 -4.82 17.14
N ARG A 371 17.60 -4.52 15.84
CA ARG A 371 18.29 -3.35 15.27
C ARG A 371 17.66 -2.03 15.68
N LYS A 372 16.31 -1.97 15.80
CA LYS A 372 15.60 -0.82 16.37
C LYS A 372 16.01 -0.62 17.84
N ASN A 373 16.07 -1.70 18.60
CA ASN A 373 16.53 -1.67 20.00
C ASN A 373 18.02 -1.31 20.09
N GLU A 374 18.86 -1.76 19.16
CA GLU A 374 20.27 -1.34 19.06
C GLU A 374 20.38 0.17 18.77
N ILE A 375 19.60 0.68 17.84
CA ILE A 375 19.54 2.12 17.52
C ILE A 375 19.01 2.93 18.70
N GLU A 376 17.96 2.46 19.37
CA GLU A 376 17.45 3.09 20.60
C GLU A 376 18.45 3.04 21.74
N ASN A 377 19.16 1.91 21.93
CA ASN A 377 20.23 1.78 22.91
C ASN A 377 21.43 2.67 22.58
N ILE A 378 21.80 2.78 21.30
CA ILE A 378 22.84 3.71 20.84
C ILE A 378 22.41 5.16 21.09
N ASN A 379 21.16 5.51 20.81
CA ASN A 379 20.61 6.85 21.10
C ASN A 379 20.51 7.12 22.61
N LEU A 380 20.16 6.13 23.41
CA LEU A 380 20.18 6.23 24.88
C LEU A 380 21.59 6.35 25.44
N MET A 381 22.56 5.59 24.90
CA MET A 381 23.98 5.75 25.24
C MET A 381 24.51 7.12 24.82
N LEU A 382 24.13 7.59 23.65
CA LEU A 382 24.48 8.91 23.14
C LEU A 382 23.92 10.03 24.03
N ASN A 383 22.64 9.92 24.41
CA ASN A 383 22.00 10.87 25.33
C ASN A 383 22.59 10.81 26.74
N ARG A 384 22.96 9.62 27.21
CA ARG A 384 23.67 9.44 28.48
C ARG A 384 25.08 10.05 28.46
N GLN A 385 25.81 9.89 27.36
CA GLN A 385 27.11 10.55 27.15
C GLN A 385 26.96 12.06 27.04
N LEU A 386 25.93 12.55 26.34
CA LEU A 386 25.59 13.97 26.28
C LEU A 386 25.29 14.54 27.67
N LEU A 387 24.49 13.84 28.45
CA LEU A 387 24.16 14.25 29.83
C LEU A 387 25.37 14.23 30.76
N GLN A 388 26.20 13.17 30.65
CA GLN A 388 27.47 13.09 31.39
C GLN A 388 28.46 14.19 30.96
N ASN A 389 28.50 14.52 29.67
CA ASN A 389 29.33 15.62 29.18
C ASN A 389 28.80 16.98 29.63
N GLN A 390 27.49 17.19 29.67
CA GLN A 390 26.88 18.40 30.22
C GLN A 390 27.10 18.53 31.72
N THR A 391 27.02 17.44 32.48
CA THR A 391 27.31 17.42 33.92
C THR A 391 28.79 17.73 34.18
N ARG A 392 29.69 17.11 33.39
CA ARG A 392 31.13 17.46 33.46
C ARG A 392 31.43 18.89 33.05
N GLN A 393 30.71 19.42 32.05
CA GLN A 393 30.83 20.81 31.62
C GLN A 393 30.40 21.74 32.74
N THR A 394 29.29 21.42 33.44
CA THR A 394 28.79 22.21 34.62
C THR A 394 29.76 22.14 35.81
N GLU A 395 30.40 20.97 36.04
CA GLU A 395 31.45 20.82 37.05
C GLU A 395 32.72 21.59 36.67
N ILE A 396 33.08 21.60 35.35
CA ILE A 396 34.23 22.37 34.83
C ILE A 396 33.93 23.87 34.89
N ASP A 397 32.72 24.31 34.55
CA ASP A 397 32.32 25.73 34.63
C ASP A 397 32.27 26.23 36.09
N ASN A 398 31.92 25.39 37.05
CA ASN A 398 31.98 25.70 38.47
C ASN A 398 33.41 25.72 39.03
N THR A 399 34.34 25.03 38.40
CA THR A 399 35.76 25.01 38.79
C THR A 399 36.62 25.99 38.00
N ASN A 400 36.15 26.46 36.84
CA ASN A 400 36.97 27.22 35.89
C ASN A 400 36.60 28.68 35.69
N LEU A 401 36.02 29.35 36.65
CA LEU A 401 36.03 30.83 36.69
C LEU A 401 37.47 31.41 36.67
N ALA A 402 38.50 30.53 36.67
CA ALA A 402 39.92 30.89 36.68
C ALA A 402 40.70 30.61 35.38
N LEU A 403 40.13 29.99 34.35
CA LEU A 403 40.94 29.55 33.21
C LEU A 403 40.28 29.88 31.84
N ALA A 404 40.37 31.15 31.44
CA ALA A 404 39.95 31.63 30.13
C ALA A 404 40.74 31.01 28.93
N ASN A 405 41.81 30.29 29.20
CA ASN A 405 42.69 29.72 28.15
C ASN A 405 42.33 28.26 27.73
N SER A 406 41.44 27.55 28.42
CA SER A 406 41.11 26.17 28.01
C SER A 406 39.92 26.05 27.02
N GLN A 407 39.18 27.16 26.76
CA GLN A 407 38.04 27.14 25.85
C GLN A 407 38.42 26.81 24.39
N LEU A 408 39.62 27.16 23.94
CA LEU A 408 40.11 26.84 22.61
C LEU A 408 40.44 25.35 22.42
N SER A 409 40.90 24.67 23.45
CA SER A 409 41.18 23.23 23.46
C SER A 409 39.89 22.40 23.41
N LEU A 410 38.85 22.83 24.10
CA LEU A 410 37.53 22.18 24.12
C LEU A 410 36.80 22.25 22.76
N ARG A 411 37.00 23.36 22.02
CA ARG A 411 36.40 23.54 20.68
C ARG A 411 37.01 22.57 19.66
N ASN A 412 38.30 22.26 19.79
CA ASN A 412 38.96 21.28 18.95
C ASN A 412 38.53 19.83 19.26
N SER A 413 38.30 19.50 20.53
CA SER A 413 37.82 18.16 20.93
C SER A 413 36.39 17.88 20.46
N SER A 414 35.50 18.88 20.43
CA SER A 414 34.13 18.71 19.94
C SER A 414 34.08 18.49 18.43
N LEU A 415 35.02 19.09 17.70
CA LEU A 415 35.19 18.88 16.25
C LEU A 415 35.76 17.50 15.91
N GLU A 416 36.68 16.98 16.72
CA GLU A 416 37.19 15.60 16.58
C GLU A 416 36.13 14.56 16.91
N LEU A 417 35.31 14.79 17.93
CA LEU A 417 34.17 13.92 18.25
C LEU A 417 33.12 13.91 17.13
N GLY A 418 32.88 15.04 16.48
CA GLY A 418 32.06 15.16 15.28
C GLY A 418 32.62 14.33 14.11
N ARG A 419 33.93 14.42 13.90
CA ARG A 419 34.64 13.64 12.86
C ARG A 419 34.65 12.14 13.17
N MET A 420 34.82 11.76 14.43
CA MET A 420 34.75 10.33 14.83
C MET A 420 33.33 9.78 14.71
N ARG A 421 32.30 10.55 15.08
CA ARG A 421 30.89 10.13 14.88
C ARG A 421 30.57 9.86 13.42
N THR A 422 31.00 10.76 12.52
CA THR A 422 30.81 10.56 11.06
C THR A 422 31.58 9.31 10.58
N ARG A 423 32.76 9.09 11.11
CA ARG A 423 33.59 7.93 10.76
C ARG A 423 33.00 6.60 11.27
N THR A 424 32.43 6.58 12.48
CA THR A 424 31.77 5.41 13.06
C THR A 424 30.46 5.08 12.32
N GLN A 425 29.69 6.09 11.97
CA GLN A 425 28.48 5.92 11.14
C GLN A 425 28.83 5.39 9.73
N MET A 426 29.89 5.92 9.11
CA MET A 426 30.36 5.43 7.81
C MET A 426 30.84 3.97 7.89
N MET A 427 31.59 3.59 8.94
CA MET A 427 32.00 2.19 9.14
C MET A 427 30.81 1.26 9.39
N HIS A 428 29.80 1.72 10.12
CA HIS A 428 28.58 0.93 10.37
C HIS A 428 27.78 0.70 9.09
N LEU A 429 27.70 1.73 8.22
CA LEU A 429 27.10 1.62 6.89
C LEU A 429 27.88 0.67 5.96
N GLN A 430 29.23 0.72 6.01
CA GLN A 430 30.06 -0.18 5.22
C GLN A 430 29.94 -1.64 5.68
N TYR A 431 29.86 -1.87 7.01
CA TYR A 431 29.65 -3.22 7.56
C TYR A 431 28.26 -3.76 7.22
N SER A 432 27.24 -2.91 7.31
CA SER A 432 25.87 -3.26 6.90
C SER A 432 25.78 -3.65 5.41
N ASN A 433 26.46 -2.89 4.54
CA ASN A 433 26.50 -3.19 3.10
C ASN A 433 27.24 -4.50 2.80
N LYS A 434 28.38 -4.76 3.46
CA LYS A 434 29.10 -6.05 3.31
C LYS A 434 28.28 -7.25 3.80
N LYS A 435 27.53 -7.08 4.90
CA LYS A 435 26.62 -8.14 5.41
C LYS A 435 25.47 -8.38 4.43
N LEU A 436 24.94 -7.32 3.85
CA LEU A 436 23.87 -7.41 2.84
C LEU A 436 24.35 -8.11 1.55
N GLU A 437 25.59 -7.85 1.11
CA GLU A 437 26.18 -8.55 -0.04
C GLU A 437 26.36 -10.04 0.23
N ALA A 438 26.80 -10.39 1.43
CA ALA A 438 26.95 -11.80 1.85
C ALA A 438 25.59 -12.51 1.92
N ASP A 439 24.54 -11.82 2.42
CA ASP A 439 23.19 -12.37 2.48
C ASP A 439 22.55 -12.47 1.09
N ARG A 440 22.81 -11.51 0.19
CA ARG A 440 22.43 -11.58 -1.23
C ARG A 440 23.07 -12.81 -1.93
N LEU A 441 24.33 -13.11 -1.60
CA LEU A 441 25.00 -14.28 -2.17
C LEU A 441 24.39 -15.59 -1.66
N LYS A 442 24.06 -15.66 -0.37
CA LYS A 442 23.40 -16.83 0.24
C LYS A 442 22.01 -17.07 -0.38
N ILE A 443 21.24 -15.99 -0.59
CA ILE A 443 19.92 -16.09 -1.21
C ILE A 443 20.03 -16.57 -2.67
N LYS A 444 20.99 -16.04 -3.45
CA LYS A 444 21.23 -16.52 -4.82
C LYS A 444 21.58 -18.01 -4.88
N ILE A 445 22.40 -18.48 -3.93
CA ILE A 445 22.80 -19.89 -3.84
C ILE A 445 21.58 -20.75 -3.43
N ALA A 446 20.75 -20.26 -2.49
CA ALA A 446 19.55 -20.96 -2.06
C ALA A 446 18.51 -21.04 -3.19
N ASP A 447 18.33 -19.95 -3.95
CA ASP A 447 17.40 -19.90 -5.10
C ASP A 447 17.84 -20.86 -6.23
N GLN A 448 19.13 -20.93 -6.52
CA GLN A 448 19.66 -21.93 -7.49
C GLN A 448 19.45 -23.36 -7.01
N ARG A 449 19.65 -23.64 -5.72
CA ARG A 449 19.40 -25.00 -5.17
C ARG A 449 17.90 -25.34 -5.19
N ALA A 450 17.03 -24.38 -4.84
CA ALA A 450 15.59 -24.57 -4.89
C ALA A 450 15.07 -24.82 -6.32
N LYS A 451 15.62 -24.12 -7.31
CA LYS A 451 15.29 -24.36 -8.74
C LYS A 451 15.70 -25.76 -9.23
N HIS A 452 16.86 -26.24 -8.78
CA HIS A 452 17.31 -27.60 -9.11
C HIS A 452 16.46 -28.70 -8.42
N GLU A 453 16.09 -28.48 -7.16
CA GLU A 453 15.22 -29.41 -6.43
C GLU A 453 13.79 -29.42 -6.98
N THR A 454 13.25 -28.24 -7.33
CA THR A 454 11.90 -28.15 -7.92
C THR A 454 11.83 -28.80 -9.31
N GLN A 455 12.92 -28.79 -10.09
CA GLN A 455 12.96 -29.53 -11.36
C GLN A 455 12.95 -31.05 -11.15
N LYS A 456 13.70 -31.55 -10.18
CA LYS A 456 13.70 -33.00 -9.84
C LYS A 456 12.33 -33.45 -9.30
N VAL A 457 11.72 -32.62 -8.45
CA VAL A 457 10.38 -32.91 -7.89
C VAL A 457 9.28 -32.88 -8.97
N ARG A 458 9.36 -31.94 -9.94
CA ARG A 458 8.39 -31.88 -11.05
C ARG A 458 8.43 -33.13 -11.92
N VAL A 459 9.63 -33.63 -12.24
CA VAL A 459 9.78 -34.85 -13.05
C VAL A 459 9.30 -36.08 -12.25
N GLY A 460 9.61 -36.13 -10.95
CA GLY A 460 9.11 -37.19 -10.05
C GLY A 460 7.60 -37.17 -9.87
N LEU A 461 7.01 -35.97 -9.70
CA LEU A 461 5.57 -35.80 -9.51
C LEU A 461 4.73 -36.18 -10.74
N VAL A 462 5.26 -35.91 -11.94
CA VAL A 462 4.56 -36.30 -13.18
C VAL A 462 4.53 -37.83 -13.33
N ALA A 463 5.64 -38.49 -12.99
CA ALA A 463 5.72 -39.96 -13.03
C ALA A 463 4.84 -40.63 -11.95
N THR A 464 4.83 -40.06 -10.73
CA THR A 464 3.99 -40.59 -9.64
C THR A 464 2.51 -40.25 -9.81
N ALA A 465 2.17 -39.09 -10.39
CA ALA A 465 0.79 -38.72 -10.69
C ALA A 465 0.13 -39.67 -11.71
N MET A 466 0.89 -40.06 -12.71
CA MET A 466 0.39 -41.04 -13.70
C MET A 466 0.10 -42.41 -13.05
N LEU A 467 0.97 -42.85 -12.14
CA LEU A 467 0.80 -44.12 -11.41
C LEU A 467 -0.36 -44.01 -10.41
N PHE A 468 -0.52 -42.83 -9.75
CA PHE A 468 -1.56 -42.59 -8.76
C PHE A 468 -2.96 -42.49 -9.40
N ILE A 469 -3.06 -41.90 -10.59
CA ILE A 469 -4.32 -41.86 -11.35
C ILE A 469 -4.82 -43.28 -11.69
N LEU A 470 -3.90 -44.17 -12.02
CA LEU A 470 -4.23 -45.58 -12.34
C LEU A 470 -4.74 -46.32 -11.07
N VAL A 471 -4.14 -46.07 -9.93
CA VAL A 471 -4.54 -46.67 -8.65
C VAL A 471 -5.86 -46.05 -8.14
N LEU A 472 -6.03 -44.72 -8.32
CA LEU A 472 -7.26 -44.04 -7.91
C LEU A 472 -8.49 -44.48 -8.73
N LEU A 473 -8.31 -44.79 -10.02
CA LEU A 473 -9.40 -45.30 -10.87
C LEU A 473 -9.90 -46.65 -10.38
N LEU A 474 -9.00 -47.48 -9.89
CA LEU A 474 -9.34 -48.79 -9.31
C LEU A 474 -9.95 -48.67 -7.89
N TRP A 475 -9.48 -47.65 -7.12
CA TRP A 475 -9.96 -47.40 -5.77
C TRP A 475 -11.29 -46.63 -5.76
N TYR A 476 -11.51 -45.72 -6.71
CA TYR A 476 -12.76 -44.96 -6.88
C TYR A 476 -13.98 -45.87 -7.08
N LEU A 477 -13.81 -46.94 -7.83
CA LEU A 477 -14.87 -47.93 -8.06
C LEU A 477 -15.25 -48.72 -6.77
N ARG A 478 -14.32 -48.80 -5.81
CA ARG A 478 -14.56 -49.50 -4.52
C ARG A 478 -15.06 -48.59 -3.41
N PHE A 479 -14.71 -47.31 -3.44
CA PHE A 479 -14.97 -46.36 -2.35
C PHE A 479 -16.38 -45.77 -2.36
N HIS A 480 -17.01 -45.70 -3.53
CA HIS A 480 -18.33 -45.06 -3.69
C HIS A 480 -19.45 -45.73 -2.84
N ARG A 481 -19.21 -46.88 -2.31
CA ARG A 481 -20.21 -47.62 -1.48
C ARG A 481 -20.11 -47.36 0.05
N LYS A 482 -19.06 -46.70 0.52
CA LYS A 482 -18.78 -46.57 1.97
C LYS A 482 -18.95 -45.17 2.59
N VAL A 483 -19.07 -44.12 1.75
CA VAL A 483 -18.87 -42.73 2.19
C VAL A 483 -20.15 -42.02 2.68
N THR A 484 -21.33 -42.52 2.34
CA THR A 484 -22.60 -41.84 2.66
C THR A 484 -22.95 -41.75 4.16
N LYS A 485 -22.25 -42.47 5.03
CA LYS A 485 -22.60 -42.55 6.44
C LYS A 485 -21.83 -41.64 7.40
N ARG A 486 -20.69 -41.08 6.97
CA ARG A 486 -19.83 -40.28 7.88
C ARG A 486 -19.93 -38.75 7.73
N LEU A 487 -20.77 -38.27 6.80
CA LEU A 487 -20.79 -36.83 6.46
C LEU A 487 -21.51 -35.95 7.51
N ASN A 488 -22.45 -36.54 8.27
CA ASN A 488 -23.26 -35.76 9.22
C ASN A 488 -22.56 -35.42 10.55
N GLU A 489 -21.48 -36.13 10.88
CA GLU A 489 -20.80 -35.94 12.18
C GLU A 489 -19.74 -34.83 12.12
N THR A 490 -19.21 -34.55 10.91
CA THR A 490 -18.12 -33.58 10.75
C THR A 490 -18.59 -32.13 10.62
N HIS A 491 -19.86 -31.92 10.26
CA HIS A 491 -20.41 -30.55 10.12
C HIS A 491 -20.52 -29.82 11.47
N ALA A 492 -20.95 -30.55 12.51
CA ALA A 492 -21.11 -30.00 13.86
C ALA A 492 -19.76 -29.69 14.54
N GLN A 493 -18.70 -30.36 14.09
CA GLN A 493 -17.35 -30.14 14.63
C GLN A 493 -16.66 -28.91 14.00
N LEU A 494 -16.99 -28.60 12.74
CA LEU A 494 -16.42 -27.45 12.02
C LEU A 494 -16.96 -26.12 12.55
N GLU A 495 -18.25 -26.06 12.88
CA GLU A 495 -18.87 -24.86 13.48
C GLU A 495 -18.26 -24.56 14.87
N ARG A 496 -18.05 -25.57 15.71
CA ARG A 496 -17.40 -25.33 17.01
C ARG A 496 -15.98 -24.84 16.90
N ASN A 497 -15.21 -25.38 15.97
CA ASN A 497 -13.84 -24.95 15.75
C ASN A 497 -13.75 -23.53 15.19
N HIS A 498 -14.77 -23.09 14.43
CA HIS A 498 -14.85 -21.74 13.92
C HIS A 498 -15.14 -20.70 15.02
N GLU A 499 -16.08 -21.04 15.93
CA GLU A 499 -16.37 -20.18 17.09
C GLU A 499 -15.15 -20.03 18.01
N GLU A 500 -14.44 -21.14 18.31
CA GLU A 500 -13.23 -21.10 19.14
C GLU A 500 -12.10 -20.27 18.51
N LEU A 501 -12.00 -20.28 17.17
CA LEU A 501 -10.97 -19.52 16.45
C LEU A 501 -11.27 -18.01 16.44
N VAL A 502 -12.56 -17.64 16.34
CA VAL A 502 -13.01 -16.24 16.43
C VAL A 502 -12.74 -15.70 17.83
N GLU A 503 -13.09 -16.48 18.88
CA GLU A 503 -12.83 -16.07 20.26
C GLU A 503 -11.32 -15.95 20.59
N ALA A 504 -10.50 -16.83 20.04
CA ALA A 504 -9.04 -16.76 20.23
C ALA A 504 -8.43 -15.53 19.56
N ARG A 505 -8.91 -15.18 18.37
CA ARG A 505 -8.50 -13.96 17.65
C ARG A 505 -8.87 -12.71 18.45
N ASP A 506 -10.12 -12.61 18.90
CA ASP A 506 -10.63 -11.44 19.60
C ASP A 506 -9.91 -11.21 20.94
N ARG A 507 -9.52 -12.30 21.62
CA ARG A 507 -8.65 -12.23 22.81
C ARG A 507 -7.25 -11.73 22.50
N ALA A 508 -6.66 -12.15 21.37
CA ALA A 508 -5.34 -11.70 20.94
C ALA A 508 -5.34 -10.22 20.52
N GLU A 509 -6.39 -9.77 19.84
CA GLU A 509 -6.54 -8.37 19.46
C GLU A 509 -6.75 -7.45 20.67
N ALA A 510 -7.54 -7.89 21.66
CA ALA A 510 -7.73 -7.15 22.90
C ALA A 510 -6.42 -7.00 23.68
N ALA A 511 -5.63 -8.07 23.77
CA ALA A 511 -4.32 -8.04 24.44
C ALA A 511 -3.34 -7.09 23.75
N ASN A 512 -3.38 -7.04 22.41
CA ASN A 512 -2.50 -6.19 21.63
C ASN A 512 -2.87 -4.70 21.74
N ARG A 513 -4.18 -4.38 21.82
CA ARG A 513 -4.66 -3.01 22.06
C ARG A 513 -4.20 -2.48 23.44
N VAL A 514 -4.34 -3.31 24.47
CA VAL A 514 -3.89 -2.94 25.83
C VAL A 514 -2.38 -2.65 25.84
N LYS A 515 -1.58 -3.50 25.19
CA LYS A 515 -0.13 -3.32 25.09
C LYS A 515 0.25 -2.03 24.37
N THR A 516 -0.45 -1.71 23.27
CA THR A 516 -0.17 -0.50 22.48
C THR A 516 -0.53 0.77 23.27
N THR A 517 -1.68 0.76 23.94
CA THR A 517 -2.12 1.89 24.76
C THR A 517 -1.16 2.14 25.94
N LEU A 518 -0.67 1.06 26.54
CA LEU A 518 0.30 1.16 27.64
C LEU A 518 1.62 1.79 27.17
N ILE A 519 2.15 1.37 26.04
CA ILE A 519 3.38 1.91 25.46
C ILE A 519 3.21 3.39 25.06
N GLN A 520 2.06 3.76 24.50
CA GLN A 520 1.79 5.15 24.12
C GLN A 520 1.69 6.07 25.33
N SER A 521 0.98 5.65 26.38
CA SER A 521 0.87 6.45 27.60
C SER A 521 2.22 6.63 28.31
N MET A 522 3.06 5.59 28.26
CA MET A 522 4.42 5.67 28.77
C MET A 522 5.29 6.70 28.04
N ASN A 523 5.27 6.65 26.70
CA ASN A 523 6.07 7.58 25.90
C ASN A 523 5.68 9.04 26.14
N CYS A 524 4.37 9.33 26.32
CA CYS A 524 3.92 10.67 26.65
C CYS A 524 4.44 11.13 28.02
N ASN A 525 4.27 10.32 29.05
CA ASN A 525 4.66 10.68 30.41
C ASN A 525 6.19 10.86 30.57
N VAL A 526 6.97 10.02 29.90
CA VAL A 526 8.44 10.13 29.90
C VAL A 526 8.88 11.39 29.17
N LYS A 527 8.30 11.67 28.00
CA LYS A 527 8.63 12.87 27.23
C LYS A 527 8.29 14.15 27.98
N GLU A 528 7.10 14.24 28.56
CA GLU A 528 6.64 15.41 29.29
C GLU A 528 7.53 15.71 30.51
N SER A 529 7.94 14.67 31.25
CA SER A 529 8.85 14.83 32.38
C SER A 529 10.24 15.27 31.93
N LEU A 530 10.76 14.76 30.83
CA LEU A 530 12.06 15.14 30.24
C LEU A 530 12.04 16.58 29.71
N ASP A 531 10.98 16.96 29.00
CA ASP A 531 10.83 18.31 28.45
C ASP A 531 10.78 19.34 29.58
N SER A 532 10.07 19.04 30.68
CA SER A 532 10.01 19.90 31.88
C SER A 532 11.36 20.03 32.56
N ILE A 533 12.10 18.92 32.75
CA ILE A 533 13.44 18.95 33.34
C ILE A 533 14.38 19.80 32.47
N THR A 534 14.35 19.60 31.15
CA THR A 534 15.19 20.34 30.22
C THR A 534 14.85 21.82 30.19
N GLY A 535 13.56 22.16 30.21
CA GLY A 535 13.09 23.55 30.24
C GLY A 535 13.57 24.30 31.48
N PHE A 536 13.41 23.73 32.67
CA PHE A 536 13.88 24.37 33.91
C PHE A 536 15.41 24.40 34.01
N ALA A 537 16.10 23.40 33.47
CA ALA A 537 17.56 23.40 33.41
C ALA A 537 18.09 24.51 32.48
N MET A 538 17.43 24.75 31.35
CA MET A 538 17.75 25.85 30.44
C MET A 538 17.52 27.23 31.09
N LEU A 539 16.44 27.38 31.84
CA LEU A 539 16.17 28.62 32.58
C LEU A 539 17.27 28.92 33.65
N ILE A 540 17.79 27.89 34.28
CA ILE A 540 18.89 28.05 35.25
C ILE A 540 20.20 28.40 34.53
N ALA A 541 20.41 27.88 33.34
CA ALA A 541 21.64 28.05 32.55
C ALA A 541 21.67 29.38 31.76
N ASP A 542 20.53 30.05 31.60
CA ASP A 542 20.47 31.33 30.87
C ASP A 542 21.18 32.45 31.62
N SER A 543 22.32 32.84 31.11
CA SER A 543 23.15 33.91 31.67
C SER A 543 22.61 35.32 31.43
N HIS A 544 21.58 35.47 30.59
CA HIS A 544 20.99 36.75 30.25
C HIS A 544 19.91 37.23 31.25
N ILE A 545 19.42 36.33 32.09
CA ILE A 545 18.37 36.61 33.06
C ILE A 545 18.91 36.33 34.48
N ASN A 546 18.98 37.39 35.32
CA ASN A 546 19.40 37.25 36.72
C ASN A 546 18.23 36.76 37.59
N TYR A 547 18.09 35.46 37.75
CA TYR A 547 17.13 34.89 38.70
C TYR A 547 17.63 35.00 40.12
N THR A 548 16.73 35.27 41.05
CA THR A 548 17.05 35.29 42.50
C THR A 548 17.40 33.89 43.00
N LYS A 549 18.05 33.83 44.16
CA LYS A 549 18.37 32.52 44.78
C LYS A 549 17.13 31.69 45.06
N GLU A 550 16.04 32.36 45.42
CA GLU A 550 14.74 31.72 45.68
C GLU A 550 14.12 31.16 44.40
N GLN A 551 14.17 31.91 43.31
CA GLN A 551 13.67 31.47 42.01
C GLN A 551 14.48 30.28 41.47
N LYS A 552 15.80 30.31 41.58
CA LYS A 552 16.64 29.18 41.20
C LYS A 552 16.35 27.94 42.05
N ALA A 553 16.16 28.13 43.35
CA ALA A 553 15.78 27.03 44.23
C ALA A 553 14.41 26.42 43.86
N GLU A 554 13.47 27.23 43.39
CA GLU A 554 12.18 26.76 42.92
C GLU A 554 12.31 25.95 41.61
N PHE A 555 13.15 26.39 40.68
CA PHE A 555 13.44 25.62 39.45
C PHE A 555 14.12 24.29 39.78
N TYR A 556 15.08 24.25 40.69
CA TYR A 556 15.68 23.00 41.17
C TYR A 556 14.64 22.06 41.79
N LYS A 557 13.69 22.61 42.55
CA LYS A 557 12.59 21.82 43.12
C LYS A 557 11.70 21.21 42.06
N HIS A 558 11.43 21.94 40.99
CA HIS A 558 10.67 21.43 39.86
C HIS A 558 11.44 20.33 39.08
N ILE A 559 12.74 20.50 38.85
CA ILE A 559 13.58 19.47 38.25
C ILE A 559 13.58 18.20 39.08
N LEU A 560 13.81 18.32 40.41
CA LEU A 560 13.78 17.17 41.31
C LEU A 560 12.42 16.47 41.29
N LYS A 561 11.33 17.22 41.37
CA LYS A 561 9.98 16.67 41.33
C LYS A 561 9.70 15.89 40.02
N ASN A 562 10.07 16.44 38.88
CA ASN A 562 9.87 15.75 37.58
C ASN A 562 10.81 14.55 37.42
N THR A 563 12.00 14.59 38.01
CA THR A 563 12.93 13.44 38.03
C THR A 563 12.36 12.32 38.91
N GLU A 564 11.76 12.61 40.04
CA GLU A 564 11.07 11.63 40.90
C GLU A 564 9.85 11.02 40.19
N GLN A 565 9.08 11.85 39.47
CA GLN A 565 7.96 11.37 38.64
C GLN A 565 8.44 10.43 37.55
N LEU A 566 9.52 10.78 36.85
CA LEU A 566 10.12 9.94 35.80
C LEU A 566 10.60 8.59 36.37
N LEU A 567 11.27 8.62 37.54
CA LEU A 567 11.68 7.40 38.26
C LEU A 567 10.48 6.54 38.66
N GLY A 568 9.38 7.20 39.07
CA GLY A 568 8.11 6.54 39.38
C GLY A 568 7.51 5.81 38.16
N VAL A 569 7.52 6.46 37.01
CA VAL A 569 7.07 5.86 35.75
C VAL A 569 7.92 4.65 35.37
N VAL A 570 9.25 4.78 35.41
CA VAL A 570 10.22 3.71 35.13
C VAL A 570 10.03 2.53 36.10
N ASN A 571 9.91 2.79 37.38
CA ASN A 571 9.71 1.74 38.38
C ASN A 571 8.36 1.03 38.25
N ASN A 572 7.31 1.74 37.88
CA ASN A 572 6.00 1.14 37.61
C ASN A 572 6.07 0.20 36.39
N VAL A 573 6.80 0.59 35.36
CA VAL A 573 7.02 -0.23 34.17
C VAL A 573 7.82 -1.48 34.48
N LEU A 574 8.88 -1.34 35.25
CA LEU A 574 9.68 -2.50 35.69
C LEU A 574 8.86 -3.45 36.55
N LYS A 575 7.98 -2.95 37.42
CA LYS A 575 7.05 -3.76 38.21
C LYS A 575 6.01 -4.47 37.34
N GLU A 576 5.48 -3.79 36.31
CA GLU A 576 4.54 -4.41 35.37
C GLU A 576 5.22 -5.45 34.46
N ALA A 577 6.47 -5.20 34.06
CA ALA A 577 7.27 -6.13 33.27
C ALA A 577 7.71 -7.38 34.07
N GLN A 578 7.80 -7.27 35.41
CA GLN A 578 8.13 -8.39 36.30
C GLN A 578 6.91 -9.21 36.74
N LYS A 579 5.68 -8.72 36.50
CA LYS A 579 4.43 -9.44 36.81
C LYS A 579 4.00 -10.44 35.74
N LYS A 580 4.73 -10.55 34.66
CA LYS A 580 4.57 -11.55 33.60
C LYS A 580 5.73 -12.54 33.62
#